data_2dcb0d3fd61883b58226397f7dda8511
#
_entry.id   2dcb0d3fd61883b58226397f7dda8511
#
_cell.length_a   1.000
_cell.length_b   1.000
_cell.length_c   1.000
_cell.angle_alpha   90.00
_cell.angle_beta   90.00
_cell.angle_gamma   90.00
#
_symmetry.space_group_name_H-M   'P 1'
#
loop_
_entity.id
_entity.type
_entity.pdbx_description
1 polymer ?
#
loop_
_entity_poly.entity_id
_entity_poly.type
_entity_poly.pdbx_seq_one_letter_code
_entity_poly.pdbx_strand_id
1 'polypeptide(L)'
;MGLAEKTSQDELYIYEILKNPVLCIEFIENIDKLSHEEKFKLDWYQKDFVCDFNPYVSLACGRSVGKSQALMGIITWLLINNIFPSEYIVYTVPSKVHLEPVWSKIIRSYRSNSFIKNFLDSRGGFNSSDFTVRLVNNSQLICRIAGQSGTGANVIGLHTPFVMVDEDGYYPWGTWVEMQPILNTFTDGYRQIASGVPTGLRENNVCYHVDQENSNYTKHRISALQNPRFSEDDDQRAADQYGGRESEDYVHLVLGQHGKPVFALFDRNMMEILNYPVYQMVLDGTKYFDNLAEYINRLSVFPGLPTKDSKCIIGVDLGYTEPTAIVVLYEDNYGRLRFHGRIRLNKVNYFIQEKIIDWLDTKFKPFIIGMDEGSAGKAVIPRLQEHEEFSHKDFKKRLIPINFSSQIILGVDSDGKEIKSRTKPFSVGVLQTYCNNHKIIFSSTDLEMITELERMTYSKTPTGEIVYKTLTLTGGKAGEDHFTSALLCASMAYYLNNELLDLRRSKKLAKPSWFLGG
;
A
#
# COMPACT_ATOMS: atom_id res chain seq x y z
N MET A 1 -21.71 -53.90 -23.03
CA MET A 1 -22.72 -53.03 -23.66
C MET A 1 -23.04 -51.95 -22.63
N GLY A 2 -22.42 -50.79 -22.78
CA GLY A 2 -22.62 -49.67 -21.88
C GLY A 2 -23.98 -49.03 -22.06
N LEU A 3 -24.67 -48.82 -20.96
CA LEU A 3 -25.82 -47.96 -20.89
C LEU A 3 -25.37 -46.52 -21.23
N ALA A 4 -25.61 -46.07 -22.45
CA ALA A 4 -25.65 -44.67 -22.78
C ALA A 4 -26.95 -44.15 -22.08
N GLU A 5 -26.83 -43.59 -20.90
CA GLU A 5 -27.90 -42.82 -20.28
C GLU A 5 -28.30 -41.74 -21.27
N LYS A 6 -29.56 -41.72 -21.67
CA LYS A 6 -30.11 -40.60 -22.45
C LYS A 6 -30.10 -39.36 -21.56
N THR A 7 -29.09 -38.52 -21.75
CA THR A 7 -29.06 -37.21 -21.14
C THR A 7 -30.33 -36.47 -21.53
N SER A 8 -31.05 -35.91 -20.55
CA SER A 8 -32.28 -35.17 -20.83
C SER A 8 -31.94 -33.90 -21.67
N GLN A 9 -32.92 -33.41 -22.42
CA GLN A 9 -32.72 -32.20 -23.24
C GLN A 9 -32.36 -31.00 -22.39
N ASP A 10 -32.86 -30.95 -21.14
CA ASP A 10 -32.55 -29.91 -20.16
C ASP A 10 -31.10 -30.00 -19.64
N GLU A 11 -30.58 -31.21 -19.41
CA GLU A 11 -29.20 -31.45 -19.02
C GLU A 11 -28.21 -31.02 -20.10
N LEU A 12 -28.53 -31.33 -21.35
CA LEU A 12 -27.75 -30.90 -22.51
C LEU A 12 -27.74 -29.36 -22.63
N TYR A 13 -28.87 -28.73 -22.40
CA TYR A 13 -28.99 -27.26 -22.43
C TYR A 13 -28.17 -26.60 -21.33
N ILE A 14 -28.24 -27.11 -20.09
CA ILE A 14 -27.43 -26.63 -18.97
C ILE A 14 -25.93 -26.82 -19.27
N TYR A 15 -25.54 -27.95 -19.82
CA TYR A 15 -24.16 -28.24 -20.17
C TYR A 15 -23.59 -27.24 -21.19
N GLU A 16 -24.36 -26.88 -22.22
CA GLU A 16 -23.94 -25.88 -23.20
C GLU A 16 -23.85 -24.47 -22.59
N ILE A 17 -24.73 -24.08 -21.64
CA ILE A 17 -24.61 -22.84 -20.89
C ILE A 17 -23.31 -22.83 -20.07
N LEU A 18 -23.01 -23.89 -19.36
CA LEU A 18 -21.85 -23.95 -18.48
C LEU A 18 -20.52 -23.92 -19.24
N LYS A 19 -20.47 -24.44 -20.47
CA LYS A 19 -19.26 -24.37 -21.31
C LYS A 19 -18.89 -22.94 -21.73
N ASN A 20 -19.87 -22.10 -21.99
CA ASN A 20 -19.62 -20.73 -22.39
C ASN A 20 -19.40 -19.86 -21.15
N PRO A 21 -18.24 -19.18 -20.98
CA PRO A 21 -17.94 -18.42 -19.77
C PRO A 21 -18.94 -17.29 -19.52
N VAL A 22 -19.40 -16.60 -20.55
CA VAL A 22 -20.39 -15.49 -20.42
C VAL A 22 -21.74 -16.05 -19.94
N LEU A 23 -22.24 -17.08 -20.62
CA LEU A 23 -23.53 -17.68 -20.27
C LEU A 23 -23.49 -18.31 -18.88
N CYS A 24 -22.38 -18.96 -18.52
CA CYS A 24 -22.18 -19.54 -17.20
C CYS A 24 -22.20 -18.49 -16.10
N ILE A 25 -21.46 -17.38 -16.28
CA ILE A 25 -21.44 -16.27 -15.30
C ILE A 25 -22.83 -15.67 -15.16
N GLU A 26 -23.49 -15.34 -16.27
CA GLU A 26 -24.84 -14.79 -16.25
C GLU A 26 -25.85 -15.77 -15.63
N PHE A 27 -25.76 -17.06 -15.88
CA PHE A 27 -26.60 -18.10 -15.28
C PHE A 27 -26.40 -18.16 -13.76
N ILE A 28 -25.18 -18.24 -13.29
CA ILE A 28 -24.83 -18.31 -11.86
C ILE A 28 -25.32 -17.09 -11.10
N GLU A 29 -25.12 -15.91 -11.65
CA GLU A 29 -25.54 -14.63 -11.01
C GLU A 29 -27.07 -14.45 -10.98
N ASN A 30 -27.81 -15.20 -11.80
CA ASN A 30 -29.26 -15.08 -11.92
C ASN A 30 -30.07 -16.22 -11.33
N ILE A 31 -29.44 -17.35 -10.98
CA ILE A 31 -30.18 -18.55 -10.61
C ILE A 31 -31.08 -18.38 -9.38
N ASP A 32 -30.64 -17.57 -8.43
CA ASP A 32 -31.38 -17.28 -7.20
C ASP A 32 -32.25 -16.01 -7.26
N LYS A 33 -32.27 -15.30 -8.41
CA LYS A 33 -33.06 -14.09 -8.60
C LYS A 33 -34.53 -14.43 -8.89
N LEU A 34 -35.43 -13.73 -8.25
CA LEU A 34 -36.86 -13.83 -8.50
C LEU A 34 -37.20 -13.33 -9.92
N SER A 35 -38.35 -13.76 -10.43
CA SER A 35 -38.78 -13.46 -11.82
C SER A 35 -38.99 -11.97 -12.09
N HIS A 36 -39.29 -11.19 -11.06
CA HIS A 36 -39.50 -9.74 -11.13
C HIS A 36 -38.23 -8.92 -10.91
N GLU A 37 -37.10 -9.57 -10.53
CA GLU A 37 -35.82 -8.89 -10.34
C GLU A 37 -35.10 -8.69 -11.66
N GLU A 38 -34.38 -7.58 -11.79
CA GLU A 38 -33.55 -7.33 -12.94
C GLU A 38 -32.46 -8.41 -13.07
N LYS A 39 -32.36 -9.01 -14.25
CA LYS A 39 -31.38 -10.05 -14.52
C LYS A 39 -30.01 -9.42 -14.75
N PHE A 40 -29.02 -10.01 -14.07
CA PHE A 40 -27.61 -9.64 -14.29
C PHE A 40 -27.19 -10.02 -15.71
N LYS A 41 -26.49 -9.09 -16.36
CA LYS A 41 -25.81 -9.33 -17.64
C LYS A 41 -24.44 -8.68 -17.59
N LEU A 42 -23.47 -9.36 -18.16
CA LEU A 42 -22.16 -8.77 -18.38
C LEU A 42 -22.27 -7.65 -19.42
N ASP A 43 -21.60 -6.54 -19.19
CA ASP A 43 -21.48 -5.47 -20.15
C ASP A 43 -20.58 -5.92 -21.32
N TRP A 44 -20.67 -5.24 -22.45
CA TRP A 44 -19.97 -5.63 -23.68
C TRP A 44 -18.46 -5.75 -23.47
N TYR A 45 -17.83 -4.79 -22.77
CA TYR A 45 -16.40 -4.81 -22.48
C TYR A 45 -16.00 -5.91 -21.49
N GLN A 46 -16.91 -6.32 -20.60
CA GLN A 46 -16.68 -7.47 -19.73
C GLN A 46 -16.70 -8.77 -20.53
N LYS A 47 -17.62 -8.90 -21.48
CA LYS A 47 -17.68 -10.06 -22.39
C LYS A 47 -16.41 -10.19 -23.21
N ASP A 48 -15.86 -9.08 -23.68
CA ASP A 48 -14.64 -9.06 -24.48
C ASP A 48 -13.47 -9.71 -23.71
N PHE A 49 -13.20 -9.30 -22.48
CA PHE A 49 -12.07 -9.88 -21.76
C PHE A 49 -12.39 -11.25 -21.12
N VAL A 50 -13.65 -11.54 -20.79
CA VAL A 50 -14.06 -12.88 -20.32
C VAL A 50 -13.83 -13.92 -21.41
N CYS A 51 -14.10 -13.58 -22.67
CA CYS A 51 -13.89 -14.45 -23.84
C CYS A 51 -12.50 -14.34 -24.45
N ASP A 52 -11.60 -13.58 -23.89
CA ASP A 52 -10.22 -13.53 -24.37
C ASP A 52 -9.41 -14.69 -23.78
N PHE A 53 -9.14 -15.71 -24.61
CA PHE A 53 -8.40 -16.90 -24.24
C PHE A 53 -6.90 -16.84 -24.59
N ASN A 54 -6.37 -15.66 -24.90
CA ASN A 54 -4.94 -15.51 -25.08
C ASN A 54 -4.17 -15.87 -23.80
N PRO A 55 -2.96 -16.39 -23.92
CA PRO A 55 -2.15 -16.79 -22.77
C PRO A 55 -1.88 -15.64 -21.80
N TYR A 56 -1.75 -14.41 -22.30
CA TYR A 56 -1.44 -13.23 -21.53
C TYR A 56 -2.49 -12.14 -21.80
N VAL A 57 -3.24 -11.75 -20.77
CA VAL A 57 -4.31 -10.75 -20.85
C VAL A 57 -4.06 -9.66 -19.81
N SER A 58 -4.10 -8.40 -20.25
CA SER A 58 -3.95 -7.20 -19.42
C SER A 58 -5.25 -6.40 -19.38
N LEU A 59 -5.66 -5.98 -18.18
CA LEU A 59 -6.83 -5.14 -17.94
C LEU A 59 -6.42 -3.87 -17.21
N ALA A 60 -6.20 -2.79 -17.94
CA ALA A 60 -6.03 -1.45 -17.36
C ALA A 60 -7.40 -0.78 -17.27
N CYS A 61 -7.94 -0.62 -16.06
CA CYS A 61 -9.33 -0.24 -15.87
C CYS A 61 -9.49 0.97 -14.93
N GLY A 62 -10.43 1.85 -15.26
CA GLY A 62 -11.00 2.77 -14.29
C GLY A 62 -11.77 2.03 -13.19
N ARG A 63 -12.12 2.74 -12.13
CA ARG A 63 -12.95 2.19 -11.04
C ARG A 63 -14.39 1.99 -11.50
N SER A 64 -15.14 1.17 -10.76
CA SER A 64 -16.58 0.94 -10.97
C SER A 64 -16.98 0.33 -12.32
N VAL A 65 -16.05 -0.31 -13.05
CA VAL A 65 -16.34 -1.03 -14.30
C VAL A 65 -16.81 -2.47 -14.09
N GLY A 66 -17.01 -2.90 -12.84
CA GLY A 66 -17.40 -4.28 -12.53
C GLY A 66 -16.30 -5.32 -12.76
N LYS A 67 -15.05 -4.90 -12.85
CA LYS A 67 -13.85 -5.74 -13.04
C LYS A 67 -13.85 -6.95 -12.11
N SER A 68 -13.88 -6.73 -10.80
CA SER A 68 -13.79 -7.79 -9.79
C SER A 68 -14.93 -8.81 -9.86
N GLN A 69 -16.13 -8.41 -10.32
CA GLN A 69 -17.24 -9.34 -10.49
C GLN A 69 -17.01 -10.27 -11.67
N ALA A 70 -16.57 -9.73 -12.80
CA ALA A 70 -16.27 -10.53 -13.98
C ALA A 70 -15.06 -11.46 -13.77
N LEU A 71 -14.00 -10.99 -13.07
CA LEU A 71 -12.85 -11.81 -12.70
C LEU A 71 -13.23 -12.97 -11.78
N MET A 72 -14.06 -12.72 -10.77
CA MET A 72 -14.59 -13.79 -9.92
C MET A 72 -15.50 -14.75 -10.69
N GLY A 73 -16.25 -14.26 -11.68
CA GLY A 73 -17.00 -15.07 -12.61
C GLY A 73 -16.12 -16.01 -13.42
N ILE A 74 -14.99 -15.52 -13.97
CA ILE A 74 -14.00 -16.36 -14.67
C ILE A 74 -13.48 -17.48 -13.74
N ILE A 75 -13.06 -17.13 -12.52
CA ILE A 75 -12.59 -18.10 -11.53
C ILE A 75 -13.66 -19.16 -11.26
N THR A 76 -14.90 -18.74 -11.04
CA THR A 76 -16.01 -19.65 -10.76
C THR A 76 -16.29 -20.57 -11.96
N TRP A 77 -16.28 -20.02 -13.18
CA TRP A 77 -16.42 -20.80 -14.40
C TRP A 77 -15.33 -21.88 -14.56
N LEU A 78 -14.07 -21.50 -14.31
CA LEU A 78 -12.92 -22.44 -14.36
C LEU A 78 -13.08 -23.57 -13.35
N LEU A 79 -13.48 -23.25 -12.11
CA LEU A 79 -13.64 -24.22 -11.02
C LEU A 79 -14.82 -25.18 -11.25
N ILE A 80 -15.98 -24.69 -11.64
CA ILE A 80 -17.18 -25.51 -11.86
C ILE A 80 -16.96 -26.51 -13.00
N ASN A 81 -16.34 -26.04 -14.10
CA ASN A 81 -16.05 -26.87 -15.26
C ASN A 81 -14.79 -27.70 -15.10
N ASN A 82 -14.04 -27.55 -14.02
CA ASN A 82 -12.76 -28.22 -13.80
C ASN A 82 -11.86 -28.15 -15.05
N ILE A 83 -11.67 -26.93 -15.58
CA ILE A 83 -10.97 -26.70 -16.85
C ILE A 83 -9.54 -27.23 -16.81
N PHE A 84 -8.91 -27.21 -15.62
CA PHE A 84 -7.56 -27.71 -15.39
C PHE A 84 -7.62 -28.92 -14.43
N PRO A 85 -7.94 -30.13 -14.94
CA PRO A 85 -8.07 -31.31 -14.11
C PRO A 85 -6.75 -31.64 -13.38
N SER A 86 -6.85 -31.93 -12.07
CA SER A 86 -5.72 -32.23 -11.19
C SER A 86 -4.78 -31.07 -10.89
N GLU A 87 -5.09 -29.87 -11.38
CA GLU A 87 -4.33 -28.66 -11.12
C GLU A 87 -5.15 -27.68 -10.26
N TYR A 88 -4.48 -26.72 -9.65
CA TYR A 88 -5.13 -25.62 -8.97
C TYR A 88 -4.96 -24.32 -9.77
N ILE A 89 -5.85 -23.39 -9.56
CA ILE A 89 -5.74 -22.03 -10.08
C ILE A 89 -5.29 -21.07 -8.97
N VAL A 90 -4.53 -20.05 -9.33
CA VAL A 90 -3.98 -19.08 -8.37
C VAL A 90 -4.57 -17.70 -8.62
N TYR A 91 -5.04 -17.08 -7.53
CA TYR A 91 -5.45 -15.68 -7.49
C TYR A 91 -4.52 -14.92 -6.54
N THR A 92 -3.89 -13.87 -7.03
CA THR A 92 -2.96 -13.09 -6.22
C THR A 92 -3.35 -11.62 -6.13
N VAL A 93 -3.03 -11.00 -5.00
CA VAL A 93 -3.22 -9.58 -4.71
C VAL A 93 -1.98 -9.03 -4.00
N PRO A 94 -1.75 -7.69 -4.06
CA PRO A 94 -0.53 -7.12 -3.49
C PRO A 94 -0.49 -7.15 -1.96
N SER A 95 -1.64 -7.19 -1.29
CA SER A 95 -1.67 -7.10 0.18
C SER A 95 -2.87 -7.79 0.81
N LYS A 96 -2.80 -7.99 2.13
CA LYS A 96 -3.89 -8.58 2.94
C LYS A 96 -5.17 -7.75 2.88
N VAL A 97 -5.04 -6.43 2.85
CA VAL A 97 -6.19 -5.50 2.75
C VAL A 97 -6.97 -5.70 1.45
N HIS A 98 -6.31 -6.11 0.37
CA HIS A 98 -6.97 -6.46 -0.89
C HIS A 98 -7.56 -7.87 -0.86
N LEU A 99 -6.90 -8.82 -0.18
CA LEU A 99 -7.33 -10.22 -0.16
C LEU A 99 -8.58 -10.45 0.71
N GLU A 100 -8.63 -9.89 1.90
CA GLU A 100 -9.72 -10.17 2.87
C GLU A 100 -11.13 -9.84 2.36
N PRO A 101 -11.36 -8.69 1.70
CA PRO A 101 -12.68 -8.39 1.12
C PRO A 101 -13.07 -9.37 0.01
N VAL A 102 -12.13 -9.72 -0.87
CA VAL A 102 -12.35 -10.67 -1.96
C VAL A 102 -12.63 -12.05 -1.40
N TRP A 103 -11.84 -12.54 -0.45
CA TRP A 103 -12.04 -13.81 0.23
C TRP A 103 -13.40 -13.90 0.91
N SER A 104 -13.78 -12.86 1.65
CA SER A 104 -15.10 -12.78 2.28
C SER A 104 -16.25 -12.80 1.28
N LYS A 105 -16.06 -12.16 0.12
CA LYS A 105 -17.04 -12.18 -0.98
C LYS A 105 -17.16 -13.57 -1.60
N ILE A 106 -16.04 -14.26 -1.86
CA ILE A 106 -16.04 -15.63 -2.37
C ILE A 106 -16.81 -16.56 -1.44
N ILE A 107 -16.48 -16.58 -0.14
CA ILE A 107 -17.17 -17.44 0.84
C ILE A 107 -18.67 -17.16 0.86
N ARG A 108 -19.05 -15.89 0.93
CA ARG A 108 -20.47 -15.50 0.97
C ARG A 108 -21.20 -15.93 -0.28
N SER A 109 -20.67 -15.58 -1.46
CA SER A 109 -21.28 -15.90 -2.74
C SER A 109 -21.45 -17.42 -2.93
N TYR A 110 -20.39 -18.19 -2.66
CA TYR A 110 -20.42 -19.64 -2.87
C TYR A 110 -21.38 -20.36 -1.91
N ARG A 111 -21.48 -19.91 -0.67
CA ARG A 111 -22.42 -20.49 0.32
C ARG A 111 -23.87 -20.12 0.07
N SER A 112 -24.15 -18.92 -0.42
CA SER A 112 -25.51 -18.46 -0.67
C SER A 112 -26.09 -18.89 -2.00
N ASN A 113 -25.26 -19.11 -3.02
CA ASN A 113 -25.71 -19.46 -4.36
C ASN A 113 -26.22 -20.91 -4.41
N SER A 114 -27.47 -21.10 -4.84
CA SER A 114 -28.14 -22.41 -4.83
C SER A 114 -27.47 -23.45 -5.74
N PHE A 115 -26.79 -23.01 -6.79
CA PHE A 115 -26.06 -23.87 -7.72
C PHE A 115 -24.66 -24.19 -7.21
N ILE A 116 -23.86 -23.16 -6.88
CA ILE A 116 -22.44 -23.32 -6.49
C ILE A 116 -22.30 -24.14 -5.20
N LYS A 117 -23.21 -23.97 -4.23
CA LYS A 117 -23.16 -24.69 -2.95
C LYS A 117 -23.13 -26.23 -3.12
N ASN A 118 -23.70 -26.75 -4.23
CA ASN A 118 -23.70 -28.18 -4.49
C ASN A 118 -22.30 -28.72 -4.93
N PHE A 119 -21.41 -27.82 -5.31
CA PHE A 119 -20.01 -28.14 -5.62
C PHE A 119 -19.09 -28.02 -4.40
N LEU A 120 -19.55 -27.50 -3.27
CA LEU A 120 -18.73 -27.42 -2.07
C LEU A 120 -18.56 -28.79 -1.42
N ASP A 121 -17.32 -29.13 -1.02
CA ASP A 121 -17.05 -30.35 -0.25
C ASP A 121 -17.89 -30.36 1.05
N SER A 122 -18.39 -31.52 1.43
CA SER A 122 -19.17 -31.73 2.66
C SER A 122 -18.46 -31.27 3.94
N ARG A 123 -17.13 -31.17 3.91
CA ARG A 123 -16.29 -30.60 4.97
C ARG A 123 -16.16 -29.07 4.92
N GLY A 124 -16.95 -28.41 4.06
CA GLY A 124 -17.05 -26.95 3.97
C GLY A 124 -16.29 -26.30 2.82
N GLY A 125 -15.41 -27.01 2.12
CA GLY A 125 -14.72 -26.56 0.90
C GLY A 125 -13.77 -25.37 1.06
N PHE A 126 -13.76 -24.69 2.23
CA PHE A 126 -12.96 -23.50 2.49
C PHE A 126 -11.93 -23.73 3.59
N ASN A 127 -10.69 -23.30 3.33
CA ASN A 127 -9.65 -23.16 4.36
C ASN A 127 -9.27 -21.67 4.48
N SER A 128 -9.79 -21.01 5.52
CA SER A 128 -9.54 -19.58 5.72
C SER A 128 -8.16 -19.25 6.29
N SER A 129 -7.46 -20.21 6.89
CA SER A 129 -6.08 -20.02 7.35
C SER A 129 -5.10 -20.00 6.18
N ASP A 130 -5.46 -20.67 5.08
CA ASP A 130 -4.62 -20.82 3.90
C ASP A 130 -5.24 -20.21 2.63
N PHE A 131 -6.39 -19.55 2.77
CA PHE A 131 -7.14 -18.91 1.69
C PHE A 131 -7.35 -19.83 0.48
N THR A 132 -7.84 -21.03 0.72
CA THR A 132 -8.02 -22.06 -0.29
C THR A 132 -9.49 -22.48 -0.40
N VAL A 133 -9.98 -22.65 -1.63
CA VAL A 133 -11.30 -23.24 -1.93
C VAL A 133 -11.08 -24.56 -2.66
N ARG A 134 -11.80 -25.60 -2.25
CA ARG A 134 -11.82 -26.90 -2.95
C ARG A 134 -13.26 -27.31 -3.23
N LEU A 135 -13.51 -27.75 -4.46
CA LEU A 135 -14.81 -28.24 -4.90
C LEU A 135 -14.83 -29.78 -4.99
N VAL A 136 -16.02 -30.38 -4.99
CA VAL A 136 -16.21 -31.85 -5.06
C VAL A 136 -15.71 -32.45 -6.37
N ASN A 137 -15.60 -31.65 -7.44
CA ASN A 137 -15.04 -32.07 -8.72
C ASN A 137 -13.49 -32.03 -8.73
N ASN A 138 -12.84 -31.87 -7.57
CA ASN A 138 -11.41 -31.77 -7.34
C ASN A 138 -10.74 -30.47 -7.85
N SER A 139 -11.49 -29.51 -8.39
CA SER A 139 -10.92 -28.23 -8.73
C SER A 139 -10.56 -27.43 -7.45
N GLN A 140 -9.52 -26.62 -7.54
CA GLN A 140 -9.01 -25.87 -6.39
C GLN A 140 -8.60 -24.46 -6.78
N LEU A 141 -8.98 -23.50 -5.92
CA LEU A 141 -8.48 -22.12 -5.93
C LEU A 141 -7.53 -21.91 -4.76
N ILE A 142 -6.38 -21.30 -5.02
CA ILE A 142 -5.43 -20.84 -4.00
C ILE A 142 -5.30 -19.33 -4.13
N CYS A 143 -5.64 -18.61 -3.06
CA CYS A 143 -5.42 -17.17 -3.01
C CYS A 143 -4.12 -16.84 -2.26
N ARG A 144 -3.32 -15.91 -2.76
CA ARG A 144 -2.02 -15.54 -2.18
C ARG A 144 -1.82 -14.03 -2.17
N ILE A 145 -0.99 -13.60 -1.25
CA ILE A 145 -0.48 -12.22 -1.19
C ILE A 145 0.93 -12.24 -1.77
N ALA A 146 1.19 -11.50 -2.83
CA ALA A 146 2.47 -11.57 -3.55
C ALA A 146 3.18 -10.21 -3.70
N GLY A 147 2.63 -9.12 -3.17
CA GLY A 147 3.19 -7.78 -3.40
C GLY A 147 4.00 -7.19 -2.26
N GLN A 148 3.74 -7.58 -1.02
CA GLN A 148 4.25 -6.88 0.16
C GLN A 148 5.71 -7.13 0.49
N SER A 149 6.27 -8.27 0.12
CA SER A 149 7.68 -8.60 0.44
C SER A 149 8.68 -8.23 -0.66
N GLY A 150 8.18 -7.80 -1.83
CA GLY A 150 9.01 -7.55 -3.02
C GLY A 150 9.72 -8.79 -3.57
N THR A 151 9.48 -9.93 -2.99
CA THR A 151 10.17 -11.18 -3.30
C THR A 151 9.24 -12.25 -3.89
N GLY A 152 7.94 -11.95 -4.10
CA GLY A 152 6.99 -12.98 -4.58
C GLY A 152 6.92 -14.25 -3.71
N ALA A 153 7.56 -14.25 -2.55
CA ALA A 153 7.89 -15.44 -1.75
C ALA A 153 6.71 -16.37 -1.46
N ASN A 154 5.51 -15.81 -1.35
CA ASN A 154 4.30 -16.60 -1.09
C ASN A 154 3.73 -17.31 -2.34
N VAL A 155 4.29 -17.02 -3.51
CA VAL A 155 3.89 -17.55 -4.82
C VAL A 155 5.00 -18.39 -5.44
N ILE A 156 6.26 -18.14 -5.04
CA ILE A 156 7.42 -18.93 -5.48
C ILE A 156 7.22 -20.40 -5.07
N GLY A 157 7.44 -21.28 -6.04
CA GLY A 157 7.27 -22.73 -5.85
C GLY A 157 5.85 -23.24 -6.12
N LEU A 158 4.88 -22.36 -6.41
CA LEU A 158 3.60 -22.78 -6.99
C LEU A 158 3.78 -22.99 -8.51
N HIS A 159 3.10 -24.00 -9.02
CA HIS A 159 3.03 -24.29 -10.46
C HIS A 159 1.55 -24.42 -10.82
N THR A 160 1.07 -23.62 -11.76
CA THR A 160 -0.34 -23.60 -12.14
C THR A 160 -0.51 -23.23 -13.61
N PRO A 161 -1.49 -23.80 -14.31
CA PRO A 161 -1.83 -23.37 -15.66
C PRO A 161 -2.61 -22.05 -15.70
N PHE A 162 -3.11 -21.56 -14.54
CA PHE A 162 -3.87 -20.31 -14.51
C PHE A 162 -3.49 -19.46 -13.31
N VAL A 163 -3.04 -18.25 -13.60
CA VAL A 163 -2.80 -17.23 -12.56
C VAL A 163 -3.55 -15.94 -12.89
N MET A 164 -4.25 -15.43 -11.90
CA MET A 164 -4.89 -14.12 -11.94
C MET A 164 -4.23 -13.20 -10.92
N VAL A 165 -3.72 -12.07 -11.39
CA VAL A 165 -3.08 -11.04 -10.58
C VAL A 165 -3.98 -9.83 -10.58
N ASP A 166 -4.61 -9.55 -9.45
CA ASP A 166 -5.49 -8.40 -9.29
C ASP A 166 -4.78 -7.26 -8.58
N GLU A 167 -5.19 -6.04 -8.87
CA GLU A 167 -4.58 -4.79 -8.38
C GLU A 167 -3.10 -4.64 -8.81
N ASP A 168 -2.78 -5.00 -10.06
CA ASP A 168 -1.44 -5.00 -10.64
C ASP A 168 -0.77 -3.61 -10.67
N GLY A 169 -1.56 -2.52 -10.57
CA GLY A 169 -1.06 -1.17 -10.38
C GLY A 169 -0.26 -0.96 -9.08
N TYR A 170 -0.32 -1.90 -8.14
CA TYR A 170 0.42 -1.88 -6.87
C TYR A 170 1.51 -2.93 -6.78
N TYR A 171 1.79 -3.66 -7.87
CA TYR A 171 2.87 -4.64 -7.91
C TYR A 171 4.16 -4.02 -8.45
N PRO A 172 5.28 -4.14 -7.71
CA PRO A 172 6.61 -3.85 -8.25
C PRO A 172 6.98 -4.81 -9.39
N TRP A 173 7.67 -4.29 -10.39
CA TRP A 173 8.12 -5.12 -11.53
C TRP A 173 9.03 -6.28 -11.12
N GLY A 174 9.89 -6.08 -10.12
CA GLY A 174 10.75 -7.14 -9.59
C GLY A 174 9.96 -8.34 -9.04
N THR A 175 8.88 -8.08 -8.28
CA THR A 175 7.97 -9.13 -7.80
C THR A 175 7.34 -9.91 -8.95
N TRP A 176 6.96 -9.19 -10.02
CA TRP A 176 6.38 -9.80 -11.20
C TRP A 176 7.32 -10.77 -11.90
N VAL A 177 8.58 -10.35 -12.09
CA VAL A 177 9.61 -11.19 -12.72
C VAL A 177 9.83 -12.48 -11.92
N GLU A 178 9.85 -12.39 -10.60
CA GLU A 178 9.98 -13.57 -9.72
C GLU A 178 8.78 -14.50 -9.74
N MET A 179 7.59 -14.00 -10.08
CA MET A 179 6.36 -14.81 -10.20
C MET A 179 6.24 -15.54 -11.54
N GLN A 180 6.92 -15.10 -12.61
CA GLN A 180 6.77 -15.68 -13.95
C GLN A 180 7.01 -17.20 -14.01
N PRO A 181 7.95 -17.81 -13.26
CA PRO A 181 8.17 -19.23 -13.26
C PRO A 181 6.94 -20.09 -12.88
N ILE A 182 5.90 -19.50 -12.29
CA ILE A 182 4.67 -20.21 -11.90
C ILE A 182 3.99 -20.91 -13.06
N LEU A 183 4.13 -20.39 -14.31
CA LEU A 183 3.56 -20.95 -15.52
C LEU A 183 4.51 -21.87 -16.30
N ASN A 184 5.81 -21.89 -15.98
CA ASN A 184 6.86 -22.49 -16.81
C ASN A 184 6.76 -24.02 -16.96
N THR A 185 5.98 -24.71 -16.13
CA THR A 185 5.74 -26.15 -16.24
C THR A 185 4.68 -26.52 -17.29
N PHE A 186 3.98 -25.51 -17.81
CA PHE A 186 2.91 -25.69 -18.78
C PHE A 186 3.35 -25.15 -20.15
N THR A 187 3.36 -26.01 -21.16
CA THR A 187 3.78 -25.65 -22.52
C THR A 187 2.65 -25.08 -23.36
N ASP A 188 1.43 -25.44 -23.02
CA ASP A 188 0.19 -24.99 -23.67
C ASP A 188 -0.97 -24.91 -22.68
N GLY A 189 -2.08 -24.31 -23.08
CA GLY A 189 -3.29 -24.23 -22.26
C GLY A 189 -3.17 -23.36 -21.00
N TYR A 190 -2.04 -22.68 -20.77
CA TYR A 190 -1.87 -21.77 -19.63
C TYR A 190 -2.45 -20.39 -19.93
N ARG A 191 -2.82 -19.67 -18.86
CA ARG A 191 -3.34 -18.31 -18.96
C ARG A 191 -2.95 -17.46 -17.76
N GLN A 192 -2.53 -16.23 -18.03
CA GLN A 192 -2.24 -15.20 -17.03
C GLN A 192 -3.10 -13.98 -17.29
N ILE A 193 -3.84 -13.55 -16.29
CA ILE A 193 -4.61 -12.30 -16.34
C ILE A 193 -4.00 -11.33 -15.32
N ALA A 194 -3.50 -10.19 -15.79
CA ALA A 194 -3.08 -9.07 -14.98
C ALA A 194 -4.15 -7.99 -15.01
N SER A 195 -4.60 -7.49 -13.88
CA SER A 195 -5.67 -6.51 -13.84
C SER A 195 -5.47 -5.48 -12.73
N GLY A 196 -5.70 -4.21 -13.05
CA GLY A 196 -5.61 -3.16 -12.05
C GLY A 196 -6.07 -1.80 -12.55
N VAL A 197 -5.87 -0.82 -11.68
CA VAL A 197 -6.05 0.58 -11.99
C VAL A 197 -4.68 1.19 -12.23
N PRO A 198 -4.44 1.87 -13.35
CA PRO A 198 -3.19 2.58 -13.58
C PRO A 198 -2.91 3.60 -12.47
N THR A 199 -1.66 3.74 -12.09
CA THR A 199 -1.24 4.63 -11.00
C THR A 199 -0.32 5.76 -11.46
N GLY A 200 -0.01 5.82 -12.76
CA GLY A 200 0.98 6.74 -13.33
C GLY A 200 2.43 6.34 -13.08
N LEU A 201 2.69 5.39 -12.18
CA LEU A 201 4.02 4.78 -12.02
C LEU A 201 4.39 4.02 -13.31
N ARG A 202 5.65 4.08 -13.71
CA ARG A 202 6.12 3.49 -14.96
C ARG A 202 7.19 2.44 -14.75
N GLU A 203 8.37 2.82 -14.28
CA GLU A 203 9.56 1.97 -14.31
C GLU A 203 9.45 0.70 -13.46
N ASN A 204 8.88 0.81 -12.27
CA ASN A 204 8.73 -0.31 -11.34
C ASN A 204 7.26 -0.64 -11.11
N ASN A 205 6.49 -0.83 -12.19
CA ASN A 205 5.04 -1.05 -12.08
C ASN A 205 4.54 -2.07 -13.08
N VAL A 206 3.86 -3.11 -12.61
CA VAL A 206 3.37 -4.22 -13.45
C VAL A 206 2.31 -3.73 -14.43
N CYS A 207 1.28 -3.01 -13.97
CA CYS A 207 0.20 -2.51 -14.82
C CYS A 207 0.74 -1.70 -16.01
N TYR A 208 1.76 -0.86 -15.77
CA TYR A 208 2.39 -0.11 -16.85
C TYR A 208 3.10 -1.02 -17.86
N HIS A 209 3.93 -1.95 -17.40
CA HIS A 209 4.72 -2.80 -18.29
C HIS A 209 3.87 -3.76 -19.12
N VAL A 210 2.83 -4.37 -18.53
CA VAL A 210 1.96 -5.31 -19.27
C VAL A 210 1.04 -4.60 -20.26
N ASP A 211 0.70 -3.34 -20.01
CA ASP A 211 -0.13 -2.52 -20.89
C ASP A 211 0.64 -1.83 -22.03
N GLN A 212 1.99 -1.95 -22.11
CA GLN A 212 2.78 -1.38 -23.20
C GLN A 212 2.51 -2.08 -24.53
N GLU A 213 2.57 -1.31 -25.64
CA GLU A 213 2.28 -1.83 -26.99
C GLU A 213 3.21 -2.96 -27.43
N ASN A 214 4.46 -2.96 -26.92
CA ASN A 214 5.46 -3.99 -27.21
C ASN A 214 5.39 -5.20 -26.26
N SER A 215 4.47 -5.23 -25.31
CA SER A 215 4.24 -6.39 -24.45
C SER A 215 3.50 -7.49 -25.22
N ASN A 216 3.66 -8.74 -24.79
CA ASN A 216 2.96 -9.89 -25.36
C ASN A 216 1.54 -10.09 -24.83
N TYR A 217 1.00 -9.11 -24.08
CA TYR A 217 -0.35 -9.16 -23.52
C TYR A 217 -1.39 -8.65 -24.52
N THR A 218 -2.54 -9.30 -24.59
CA THR A 218 -3.75 -8.71 -25.15
C THR A 218 -4.28 -7.66 -24.16
N LYS A 219 -4.62 -6.48 -24.65
CA LYS A 219 -4.90 -5.32 -23.83
C LYS A 219 -6.37 -4.95 -23.83
N HIS A 220 -6.96 -4.88 -22.65
CA HIS A 220 -8.31 -4.36 -22.42
C HIS A 220 -8.20 -3.08 -21.58
N ARG A 221 -8.41 -1.93 -22.21
CA ARG A 221 -8.40 -0.61 -21.57
C ARG A 221 -9.81 -0.14 -21.38
N ILE A 222 -10.28 -0.08 -20.14
CA ILE A 222 -11.68 0.12 -19.81
C ILE A 222 -11.85 1.36 -18.92
N SER A 223 -12.51 2.39 -19.46
CA SER A 223 -12.90 3.57 -18.71
C SER A 223 -14.21 3.35 -17.94
N ALA A 224 -14.36 3.98 -16.77
CA ALA A 224 -15.64 4.04 -16.07
C ALA A 224 -16.76 4.63 -16.94
N LEU A 225 -16.44 5.52 -17.86
CA LEU A 225 -17.40 6.12 -18.80
C LEU A 225 -18.02 5.10 -19.77
N GLN A 226 -17.43 3.91 -19.91
CA GLN A 226 -17.99 2.83 -20.73
C GLN A 226 -19.04 2.02 -19.97
N ASN A 227 -19.12 2.17 -18.64
CA ASN A 227 -20.13 1.50 -17.84
C ASN A 227 -21.49 2.19 -18.03
N PRO A 228 -22.52 1.50 -18.57
CA PRO A 228 -23.84 2.09 -18.78
C PRO A 228 -24.52 2.61 -17.50
N ARG A 229 -24.07 2.17 -16.35
CA ARG A 229 -24.58 2.59 -15.02
C ARG A 229 -23.80 3.76 -14.42
N PHE A 230 -22.75 4.22 -15.09
CA PHE A 230 -21.99 5.41 -14.69
C PHE A 230 -22.60 6.63 -15.39
N SER A 231 -23.44 7.37 -14.66
CA SER A 231 -24.19 8.49 -15.19
C SER A 231 -23.33 9.75 -15.38
N GLU A 232 -23.88 10.74 -16.10
CA GLU A 232 -23.25 12.07 -16.20
C GLU A 232 -23.08 12.73 -14.82
N ASP A 233 -24.02 12.51 -13.89
CA ASP A 233 -23.92 13.00 -12.51
C ASP A 233 -22.79 12.30 -11.74
N ASP A 234 -22.55 11.00 -11.99
CA ASP A 234 -21.41 10.27 -11.40
C ASP A 234 -20.10 10.81 -11.95
N ASP A 235 -20.03 11.08 -13.24
CA ASP A 235 -18.87 11.69 -13.91
C ASP A 235 -18.56 13.08 -13.35
N GLN A 236 -19.58 13.93 -13.21
CA GLN A 236 -19.40 15.26 -12.65
C GLN A 236 -18.94 15.20 -11.18
N ARG A 237 -19.54 14.32 -10.37
CA ARG A 237 -19.11 14.11 -8.97
C ARG A 237 -17.67 13.62 -8.90
N ALA A 238 -17.28 12.70 -9.77
CA ALA A 238 -15.91 12.20 -9.83
C ALA A 238 -14.94 13.33 -10.25
N ALA A 239 -15.30 14.14 -11.24
CA ALA A 239 -14.50 15.29 -11.66
C ALA A 239 -14.30 16.30 -10.51
N ASP A 240 -15.37 16.62 -9.77
CA ASP A 240 -15.31 17.54 -8.64
C ASP A 240 -14.46 16.96 -7.49
N GLN A 241 -14.62 15.66 -7.20
CA GLN A 241 -13.87 14.96 -6.15
C GLN A 241 -12.38 14.86 -6.45
N TYR A 242 -12.01 14.66 -7.70
CA TYR A 242 -10.61 14.45 -8.12
C TYR A 242 -9.92 15.73 -8.61
N GLY A 243 -10.59 16.88 -8.57
CA GLY A 243 -9.97 18.16 -8.94
C GLY A 243 -9.99 18.46 -10.44
N GLY A 244 -10.97 17.92 -11.16
CA GLY A 244 -11.20 18.13 -12.58
C GLY A 244 -10.88 16.91 -13.45
N ARG A 245 -11.44 16.90 -14.67
CA ARG A 245 -11.27 15.79 -15.63
C ARG A 245 -9.83 15.65 -16.16
N GLU A 246 -9.03 16.70 -16.05
CA GLU A 246 -7.61 16.70 -16.43
C GLU A 246 -6.66 16.28 -15.29
N SER A 247 -7.19 16.04 -14.08
CA SER A 247 -6.39 15.66 -12.94
C SER A 247 -5.85 14.23 -13.11
N GLU A 248 -4.68 13.95 -12.53
CA GLU A 248 -4.07 12.63 -12.55
C GLU A 248 -4.99 11.57 -11.93
N ASP A 249 -5.65 11.92 -10.82
CA ASP A 249 -6.57 11.00 -10.14
C ASP A 249 -7.78 10.66 -11.01
N TYR A 250 -8.34 11.63 -11.73
CA TYR A 250 -9.43 11.35 -12.67
C TYR A 250 -8.96 10.49 -13.84
N VAL A 251 -7.80 10.80 -14.42
CA VAL A 251 -7.22 10.04 -15.54
C VAL A 251 -6.95 8.58 -15.13
N HIS A 252 -6.43 8.36 -13.95
CA HIS A 252 -6.18 7.00 -13.44
C HIS A 252 -7.46 6.28 -13.03
N LEU A 253 -8.27 6.91 -12.18
CA LEU A 253 -9.37 6.25 -11.46
C LEU A 253 -10.66 6.18 -12.29
N VAL A 254 -10.89 7.13 -13.20
CA VAL A 254 -12.08 7.16 -14.04
C VAL A 254 -11.75 6.68 -15.44
N LEU A 255 -10.72 7.24 -16.09
CA LEU A 255 -10.40 6.88 -17.47
C LEU A 255 -9.63 5.56 -17.59
N GLY A 256 -9.03 5.04 -16.51
CA GLY A 256 -8.23 3.83 -16.56
C GLY A 256 -6.95 3.97 -17.40
N GLN A 257 -6.38 5.16 -17.43
CA GLN A 257 -5.19 5.49 -18.24
C GLN A 257 -3.99 5.78 -17.35
N HIS A 258 -2.79 5.54 -17.88
CA HIS A 258 -1.54 5.79 -17.14
C HIS A 258 -1.23 7.28 -16.94
N GLY A 259 -1.86 8.17 -17.71
CA GLY A 259 -1.70 9.62 -17.57
C GLY A 259 -0.25 10.10 -17.67
N LYS A 260 0.06 11.19 -16.94
CA LYS A 260 1.42 11.70 -16.83
C LYS A 260 2.28 10.81 -15.93
N PRO A 261 3.60 10.73 -16.18
CA PRO A 261 4.47 9.95 -15.32
C PRO A 261 4.43 10.44 -13.87
N VAL A 262 4.19 9.51 -12.95
CA VAL A 262 4.35 9.72 -11.51
C VAL A 262 5.65 9.04 -11.10
N PHE A 263 6.51 9.78 -10.40
CA PHE A 263 7.83 9.30 -10.02
C PHE A 263 7.79 8.83 -8.58
N ALA A 264 8.20 7.60 -8.33
CA ALA A 264 8.43 7.12 -6.98
C ALA A 264 9.56 7.92 -6.32
N LEU A 265 9.34 8.36 -5.08
CA LEU A 265 10.37 9.04 -4.30
C LEU A 265 11.37 8.05 -3.71
N PHE A 266 10.87 6.91 -3.29
CA PHE A 266 11.67 5.85 -2.68
C PHE A 266 11.41 4.54 -3.41
N ASP A 267 12.41 4.09 -4.18
CA ASP A 267 12.41 2.76 -4.78
C ASP A 267 12.99 1.76 -3.77
N ARG A 268 12.47 0.53 -3.80
CA ARG A 268 12.95 -0.54 -2.93
C ARG A 268 14.44 -0.83 -3.12
N ASN A 269 14.95 -0.67 -4.35
CA ASN A 269 16.37 -0.83 -4.66
C ASN A 269 17.28 0.22 -3.99
N MET A 270 16.71 1.36 -3.58
CA MET A 270 17.43 2.37 -2.80
C MET A 270 17.52 2.03 -1.31
N MET A 271 16.70 1.09 -0.83
CA MET A 271 16.56 0.76 0.59
C MET A 271 17.42 -0.46 0.93
N GLU A 272 18.29 -0.35 1.92
CA GLU A 272 18.92 -1.53 2.52
C GLU A 272 17.94 -2.17 3.50
N ILE A 273 17.47 -3.38 3.18
CA ILE A 273 16.47 -4.11 3.97
C ILE A 273 17.12 -5.36 4.55
N LEU A 274 17.20 -5.44 5.87
CA LEU A 274 17.74 -6.58 6.59
C LEU A 274 16.66 -7.26 7.44
N ASN A 275 16.86 -8.52 7.76
CA ASN A 275 15.95 -9.25 8.64
C ASN A 275 16.36 -9.06 10.12
N TYR A 276 15.64 -8.20 10.83
CA TYR A 276 15.77 -8.01 12.27
C TYR A 276 14.43 -7.54 12.87
N PRO A 277 14.17 -7.76 14.17
CA PRO A 277 12.89 -7.39 14.77
C PRO A 277 12.73 -5.87 14.89
N VAL A 278 11.56 -5.36 14.54
CA VAL A 278 11.11 -3.99 14.79
C VAL A 278 9.82 -4.06 15.63
N TYR A 279 9.77 -3.29 16.72
CA TYR A 279 8.63 -3.27 17.62
C TYR A 279 7.56 -2.31 17.11
N GLN A 280 6.35 -2.82 16.95
CA GLN A 280 5.22 -2.08 16.42
C GLN A 280 4.12 -2.00 17.46
N MET A 281 3.60 -0.80 17.69
CA MET A 281 2.54 -0.58 18.67
C MET A 281 1.47 0.36 18.10
N VAL A 282 0.21 0.01 18.35
CA VAL A 282 -0.93 0.86 18.05
C VAL A 282 -1.70 1.09 19.35
N LEU A 283 -1.85 2.36 19.73
CA LEU A 283 -2.63 2.78 20.89
C LEU A 283 -3.84 3.59 20.41
N ASP A 284 -5.00 3.26 20.94
CA ASP A 284 -6.28 3.82 20.50
C ASP A 284 -6.97 4.57 21.66
N GLY A 285 -7.06 5.88 21.53
CA GLY A 285 -7.66 6.77 22.51
C GLY A 285 -9.13 6.49 22.80
N THR A 286 -9.85 5.91 21.84
CA THR A 286 -11.25 5.51 22.04
C THR A 286 -11.40 4.31 22.97
N LYS A 287 -10.33 3.51 23.13
CA LYS A 287 -10.32 2.33 24.03
C LYS A 287 -9.79 2.64 25.42
N TYR A 288 -8.80 3.54 25.51
CA TYR A 288 -8.11 3.80 26.78
C TYR A 288 -8.49 5.16 27.39
N PHE A 289 -9.25 5.97 26.64
CA PHE A 289 -9.62 7.33 27.03
C PHE A 289 -8.41 8.12 27.54
N ASP A 290 -8.58 8.96 28.53
CA ASP A 290 -7.51 9.78 29.10
C ASP A 290 -6.74 9.07 30.24
N ASN A 291 -6.75 7.74 30.29
CA ASN A 291 -6.06 6.98 31.32
C ASN A 291 -4.57 6.80 31.00
N LEU A 292 -3.76 7.77 31.40
CA LEU A 292 -2.31 7.77 31.18
C LEU A 292 -1.63 6.48 31.69
N ALA A 293 -2.07 5.94 32.84
CA ALA A 293 -1.46 4.73 33.39
C ALA A 293 -1.61 3.52 32.45
N GLU A 294 -2.74 3.39 31.76
CA GLU A 294 -2.96 2.32 30.79
C GLU A 294 -2.04 2.47 29.58
N TYR A 295 -1.84 3.68 29.06
CA TYR A 295 -0.88 3.93 27.98
C TYR A 295 0.54 3.55 28.38
N ILE A 296 0.99 3.99 29.56
CA ILE A 296 2.33 3.70 30.05
C ILE A 296 2.53 2.21 30.30
N ASN A 297 1.52 1.53 30.87
CA ASN A 297 1.56 0.07 31.05
C ASN A 297 1.75 -0.67 29.72
N ARG A 298 1.03 -0.28 28.68
CA ARG A 298 1.19 -0.87 27.34
C ARG A 298 2.54 -0.55 26.72
N LEU A 299 3.00 0.67 26.86
CA LEU A 299 4.32 1.08 26.39
C LEU A 299 5.45 0.37 27.13
N SER A 300 5.23 -0.08 28.36
CA SER A 300 6.27 -0.73 29.17
C SER A 300 6.83 -2.02 28.54
N VAL A 301 6.05 -2.71 27.71
CA VAL A 301 6.49 -3.90 26.96
C VAL A 301 7.47 -3.57 25.82
N PHE A 302 7.56 -2.31 25.43
CA PHE A 302 8.53 -1.88 24.42
C PHE A 302 9.95 -2.10 24.97
N PRO A 303 10.83 -2.88 24.32
CA PRO A 303 12.15 -3.20 24.89
C PRO A 303 13.08 -1.98 24.90
N GLY A 304 14.15 -2.08 25.65
CA GLY A 304 15.26 -1.11 25.59
C GLY A 304 16.04 -1.21 24.28
N LEU A 305 16.91 -0.23 24.02
CA LEU A 305 17.77 -0.27 22.85
C LEU A 305 18.73 -1.47 22.91
N PRO A 306 19.16 -2.00 21.74
CA PRO A 306 20.06 -3.16 21.68
C PRO A 306 21.39 -2.96 22.42
N THR A 307 21.91 -1.74 22.43
CA THR A 307 23.13 -1.36 23.16
C THR A 307 22.87 -0.10 23.98
N LYS A 308 23.47 -0.02 25.19
CA LYS A 308 23.30 1.13 26.09
C LYS A 308 23.90 2.42 25.55
N ASP A 309 24.92 2.32 24.69
CA ASP A 309 25.66 3.46 24.16
C ASP A 309 25.17 3.91 22.77
N SER A 310 24.12 3.26 22.23
CA SER A 310 23.54 3.65 20.95
C SER A 310 22.88 5.02 21.05
N LYS A 311 23.24 5.92 20.13
CA LYS A 311 22.51 7.19 20.00
C LYS A 311 21.10 6.90 19.49
N CYS A 312 20.10 7.24 20.29
CA CYS A 312 18.70 7.14 19.94
C CYS A 312 18.24 8.43 19.23
N ILE A 313 17.46 8.26 18.19
CA ILE A 313 16.82 9.34 17.45
C ILE A 313 15.31 9.04 17.42
N ILE A 314 14.50 10.04 17.75
CA ILE A 314 13.04 9.92 17.69
C ILE A 314 12.50 10.90 16.65
N GLY A 315 11.60 10.44 15.80
CA GLY A 315 10.82 11.29 14.90
C GLY A 315 9.35 11.23 15.28
N VAL A 316 8.68 12.38 15.23
CA VAL A 316 7.28 12.50 15.62
C VAL A 316 6.52 13.31 14.60
N ASP A 317 5.43 12.76 14.09
CA ASP A 317 4.39 13.44 13.32
C ASP A 317 3.11 13.47 14.16
N LEU A 318 2.68 14.68 14.58
CA LEU A 318 1.59 14.86 15.53
C LEU A 318 0.24 14.99 14.84
N GLY A 319 -0.75 14.22 15.29
CA GLY A 319 -2.13 14.30 14.85
C GLY A 319 -3.13 14.03 15.96
N TYR A 320 -4.41 14.30 15.70
CA TYR A 320 -5.55 13.94 16.56
C TYR A 320 -6.68 13.34 15.74
N THR A 321 -7.16 14.04 14.72
CA THR A 321 -8.10 13.50 13.72
C THR A 321 -7.43 12.46 12.85
N GLU A 322 -6.23 12.78 12.40
CA GLU A 322 -5.29 11.84 11.80
C GLU A 322 -4.41 11.25 12.92
N PRO A 323 -3.86 10.04 12.74
CA PRO A 323 -3.03 9.40 13.75
C PRO A 323 -1.72 10.16 13.98
N THR A 324 -1.23 10.14 15.23
CA THR A 324 0.16 10.50 15.52
C THR A 324 1.05 9.32 15.23
N ALA A 325 2.14 9.55 14.51
CA ALA A 325 3.17 8.56 14.25
C ALA A 325 4.48 8.91 14.97
N ILE A 326 5.08 7.90 15.59
CA ILE A 326 6.38 8.03 16.25
C ILE A 326 7.29 6.92 15.74
N VAL A 327 8.48 7.28 15.29
CA VAL A 327 9.55 6.33 14.94
C VAL A 327 10.71 6.45 15.91
N VAL A 328 11.25 5.32 16.34
CA VAL A 328 12.41 5.23 17.21
C VAL A 328 13.54 4.56 16.44
N LEU A 329 14.59 5.31 16.20
CA LEU A 329 15.80 4.85 15.52
C LEU A 329 16.97 4.80 16.51
N TYR A 330 17.99 4.01 16.18
CA TYR A 330 19.26 4.03 16.88
C TYR A 330 20.42 3.94 15.89
N GLU A 331 21.54 4.56 16.25
CA GLU A 331 22.77 4.47 15.48
C GLU A 331 23.51 3.16 15.88
N ASP A 332 23.79 2.30 14.89
CA ASP A 332 24.56 1.07 15.09
C ASP A 332 26.08 1.35 15.19
N ASN A 333 26.87 0.32 15.48
CA ASN A 333 28.32 0.44 15.63
C ASN A 333 29.06 0.88 14.36
N TYR A 334 28.37 0.86 13.21
CA TYR A 334 28.88 1.33 11.92
C TYR A 334 28.41 2.74 11.58
N GLY A 335 27.72 3.41 12.51
CA GLY A 335 27.17 4.74 12.32
C GLY A 335 25.93 4.77 11.42
N ARG A 336 25.23 3.64 11.22
CA ARG A 336 24.01 3.55 10.42
C ARG A 336 22.78 3.62 11.31
N LEU A 337 21.70 4.20 10.80
CA LEU A 337 20.44 4.33 11.51
C LEU A 337 19.59 3.06 11.30
N ARG A 338 19.16 2.44 12.38
CA ARG A 338 18.26 1.27 12.37
C ARG A 338 16.96 1.57 13.08
N PHE A 339 15.88 1.01 12.60
CA PHE A 339 14.59 1.05 13.30
C PHE A 339 14.65 0.17 14.55
N HIS A 340 14.32 0.76 15.69
CA HIS A 340 14.04 0.01 16.92
C HIS A 340 12.56 -0.30 17.02
N GLY A 341 11.71 0.69 16.68
CA GLY A 341 10.29 0.50 16.66
C GLY A 341 9.51 1.73 16.19
N ARG A 342 8.20 1.56 16.10
CA ARG A 342 7.26 2.61 15.76
C ARG A 342 5.97 2.49 16.58
N ILE A 343 5.35 3.64 16.83
CA ILE A 343 4.13 3.76 17.62
C ILE A 343 3.14 4.59 16.83
N ARG A 344 1.92 4.08 16.71
CA ARG A 344 0.76 4.80 16.15
C ARG A 344 -0.20 5.13 17.28
N LEU A 345 -0.59 6.39 17.39
CA LEU A 345 -1.56 6.87 18.35
C LEU A 345 -2.81 7.34 17.60
N ASN A 346 -3.90 6.60 17.73
CA ASN A 346 -5.17 6.94 17.09
C ASN A 346 -6.07 7.68 18.09
N LYS A 347 -6.51 8.91 17.75
CA LYS A 347 -7.43 9.72 18.56
C LYS A 347 -6.98 9.89 20.03
N VAL A 348 -5.69 9.98 20.27
CA VAL A 348 -5.09 10.25 21.58
C VAL A 348 -4.96 11.75 21.75
N ASN A 349 -5.42 12.33 22.85
CA ASN A 349 -5.31 13.77 23.07
C ASN A 349 -3.86 14.23 23.26
N TYR A 350 -3.59 15.50 22.99
CA TYR A 350 -2.22 16.04 23.01
C TYR A 350 -1.57 15.98 24.38
N PHE A 351 -2.33 16.11 25.47
CA PHE A 351 -1.80 15.99 26.82
C PHE A 351 -1.22 14.58 27.06
N ILE A 352 -1.92 13.54 26.64
CA ILE A 352 -1.41 12.17 26.72
C ILE A 352 -0.22 11.95 25.78
N GLN A 353 -0.26 12.56 24.58
CA GLN A 353 0.87 12.48 23.63
C GLN A 353 2.14 13.10 24.24
N GLU A 354 2.04 14.27 24.90
CA GLU A 354 3.17 14.89 25.61
C GLU A 354 3.76 13.94 26.66
N LYS A 355 2.92 13.27 27.44
CA LYS A 355 3.35 12.30 28.46
C LYS A 355 3.98 11.04 27.85
N ILE A 356 3.51 10.60 26.71
CA ILE A 356 4.11 9.50 25.96
C ILE A 356 5.51 9.90 25.48
N ILE A 357 5.67 11.13 24.96
CA ILE A 357 6.97 11.65 24.52
C ILE A 357 7.93 11.77 25.74
N ASP A 358 7.47 12.26 26.87
CA ASP A 358 8.25 12.32 28.11
C ASP A 358 8.67 10.92 28.58
N TRP A 359 7.77 9.95 28.51
CA TRP A 359 8.08 8.55 28.82
C TRP A 359 9.15 7.97 27.87
N LEU A 360 9.01 8.22 26.55
CA LEU A 360 9.98 7.79 25.54
C LEU A 360 11.35 8.42 25.79
N ASP A 361 11.36 9.70 26.17
CA ASP A 361 12.58 10.41 26.55
C ASP A 361 13.25 9.78 27.77
N THR A 362 12.47 9.45 28.79
CA THR A 362 12.99 8.78 30.00
C THR A 362 13.58 7.42 29.69
N LYS A 363 12.89 6.64 28.84
CA LYS A 363 13.25 5.27 28.52
C LYS A 363 14.46 5.17 27.61
N PHE A 364 14.47 5.93 26.53
CA PHE A 364 15.47 5.80 25.47
C PHE A 364 16.58 6.84 25.53
N LYS A 365 16.40 7.90 26.31
CA LYS A 365 17.33 9.05 26.42
C LYS A 365 17.82 9.51 25.04
N PRO A 366 16.89 9.89 24.14
CA PRO A 366 17.24 10.20 22.76
C PRO A 366 18.28 11.31 22.70
N PHE A 367 19.25 11.11 21.83
CA PHE A 367 20.24 12.13 21.51
C PHE A 367 19.58 13.35 20.87
N ILE A 368 18.56 13.09 20.03
CA ILE A 368 17.79 14.12 19.35
C ILE A 368 16.36 13.65 19.07
N ILE A 369 15.43 14.61 19.04
CA ILE A 369 14.02 14.39 18.69
C ILE A 369 13.68 15.37 17.57
N GLY A 370 13.26 14.86 16.41
CA GLY A 370 12.66 15.66 15.34
C GLY A 370 11.14 15.60 15.45
N MET A 371 10.47 16.76 15.44
CA MET A 371 9.02 16.81 15.57
C MET A 371 8.43 17.75 14.53
N ASP A 372 7.35 17.31 13.86
CA ASP A 372 6.64 18.20 12.94
C ASP A 372 6.03 19.39 13.69
N GLU A 373 6.40 20.60 13.23
CA GLU A 373 5.88 21.89 13.74
C GLU A 373 4.55 22.27 13.06
N GLY A 374 3.89 21.36 12.36
CA GLY A 374 2.57 21.58 11.76
C GLY A 374 1.53 22.06 12.78
N SER A 375 0.25 22.08 12.42
CA SER A 375 -0.83 22.64 13.24
C SER A 375 -0.81 22.19 14.71
N ALA A 376 -0.57 20.91 14.96
CA ALA A 376 -0.48 20.31 16.29
C ALA A 376 0.84 20.65 17.00
N GLY A 377 1.95 20.61 16.28
CA GLY A 377 3.29 20.87 16.80
C GLY A 377 3.44 22.28 17.39
N LYS A 378 2.77 23.27 16.82
CA LYS A 378 2.76 24.65 17.35
C LYS A 378 2.26 24.76 18.79
N ALA A 379 1.41 23.86 19.23
CA ALA A 379 0.90 23.83 20.61
C ALA A 379 1.77 22.94 21.52
N VAL A 380 2.18 21.78 21.04
CA VAL A 380 2.87 20.75 21.84
C VAL A 380 4.35 21.08 22.06
N ILE A 381 5.05 21.54 21.01
CA ILE A 381 6.49 21.79 21.08
C ILE A 381 6.86 22.84 22.13
N PRO A 382 6.21 24.04 22.18
CA PRO A 382 6.52 25.04 23.22
C PRO A 382 6.26 24.51 24.63
N ARG A 383 5.20 23.71 24.84
CA ARG A 383 4.94 23.11 26.15
C ARG A 383 6.04 22.15 26.59
N LEU A 384 6.50 21.27 25.71
CA LEU A 384 7.61 20.35 26.01
C LEU A 384 8.92 21.12 26.30
N GLN A 385 9.15 22.21 25.60
CA GLN A 385 10.39 22.99 25.72
C GLN A 385 10.42 24.00 26.90
N GLU A 386 9.27 24.55 27.29
CA GLU A 386 9.20 25.72 28.19
C GLU A 386 8.41 25.47 29.48
N HIS A 387 7.50 24.46 29.50
CA HIS A 387 6.68 24.24 30.69
C HIS A 387 7.50 23.64 31.83
N GLU A 388 7.26 24.11 33.09
CA GLU A 388 8.00 23.70 34.30
C GLU A 388 8.06 22.19 34.47
N GLU A 389 6.99 21.48 34.11
CA GLU A 389 6.88 20.05 34.23
C GLU A 389 8.00 19.30 33.47
N PHE A 390 8.46 19.84 32.33
CA PHE A 390 9.48 19.24 31.48
C PHE A 390 10.84 19.92 31.59
N SER A 391 11.00 20.93 32.48
CA SER A 391 12.22 21.72 32.61
C SER A 391 13.49 20.91 32.87
N HIS A 392 13.34 19.71 33.48
CA HIS A 392 14.42 18.80 33.78
C HIS A 392 14.85 17.91 32.58
N LYS A 393 14.18 18.03 31.41
CA LYS A 393 14.36 17.12 30.26
C LYS A 393 15.29 17.63 29.15
N ASP A 394 15.79 18.84 29.23
CA ASP A 394 16.60 19.46 28.18
C ASP A 394 15.95 19.42 26.77
N PHE A 395 14.61 19.35 26.65
CA PHE A 395 13.91 19.36 25.37
C PHE A 395 14.27 20.58 24.54
N LYS A 396 14.52 21.72 25.16
CA LYS A 396 14.93 22.95 24.48
C LYS A 396 16.20 22.76 23.63
N LYS A 397 17.09 21.84 24.01
CA LYS A 397 18.35 21.56 23.29
C LYS A 397 18.24 20.42 22.32
N ARG A 398 17.39 19.41 22.61
CA ARG A 398 17.34 18.14 21.89
C ARG A 398 16.14 17.97 20.98
N LEU A 399 15.03 18.72 21.22
CA LEU A 399 13.86 18.68 20.37
C LEU A 399 13.98 19.76 19.28
N ILE A 400 14.04 19.29 18.02
CA ILE A 400 14.14 20.15 16.84
C ILE A 400 12.78 20.21 16.14
N PRO A 401 12.15 21.40 16.09
CA PRO A 401 10.96 21.61 15.29
C PRO A 401 11.27 21.53 13.80
N ILE A 402 10.48 20.79 13.05
CA ILE A 402 10.60 20.64 11.59
C ILE A 402 9.31 21.19 10.95
N ASN A 403 9.40 22.37 10.35
CA ASN A 403 8.26 22.98 9.67
C ASN A 403 8.33 22.70 8.17
N PHE A 404 7.58 21.74 7.70
CA PHE A 404 7.54 21.33 6.28
C PHE A 404 7.00 22.41 5.33
N SER A 405 6.27 23.38 5.84
CA SER A 405 5.73 24.50 5.04
C SER A 405 6.68 25.70 4.95
N SER A 406 7.80 25.69 5.69
CA SER A 406 8.77 26.77 5.76
C SER A 406 9.95 26.58 4.82
N GLN A 407 10.87 27.54 4.85
CA GLN A 407 12.19 27.44 4.26
C GLN A 407 13.24 27.22 5.35
N ILE A 408 14.22 26.38 5.06
CA ILE A 408 15.39 26.16 5.89
C ILE A 408 16.58 26.94 5.32
N ILE A 409 17.37 27.54 6.20
CA ILE A 409 18.63 28.20 5.86
C ILE A 409 19.75 27.16 5.95
N LEU A 410 20.36 26.84 4.82
CA LEU A 410 21.44 25.86 4.73
C LEU A 410 22.81 26.45 4.99
N GLY A 411 22.97 27.76 4.81
CA GLY A 411 24.21 28.49 4.99
C GLY A 411 24.15 29.90 4.42
N VAL A 412 25.32 30.50 4.28
CA VAL A 412 25.49 31.81 3.68
C VAL A 412 26.52 31.67 2.55
N ASP A 413 26.27 32.26 1.39
CA ASP A 413 27.20 32.26 0.26
C ASP A 413 28.42 33.19 0.49
N SER A 414 29.30 33.29 -0.50
CA SER A 414 30.49 34.15 -0.45
C SER A 414 30.16 35.64 -0.26
N ASP A 415 28.96 36.06 -0.67
CA ASP A 415 28.51 37.45 -0.65
C ASP A 415 27.66 37.78 0.60
N GLY A 416 27.55 36.82 1.54
CA GLY A 416 26.81 36.96 2.78
C GLY A 416 25.29 36.74 2.64
N LYS A 417 24.82 36.26 1.50
CA LYS A 417 23.39 35.97 1.25
C LYS A 417 23.02 34.58 1.75
N GLU A 418 21.87 34.48 2.41
CA GLU A 418 21.36 33.22 2.92
C GLU A 418 21.00 32.24 1.77
N ILE A 419 21.56 31.01 1.82
CA ILE A 419 21.20 29.90 0.96
C ILE A 419 19.98 29.22 1.60
N LYS A 420 18.82 29.35 0.95
CA LYS A 420 17.54 28.81 1.45
C LYS A 420 17.05 27.65 0.57
N SER A 421 16.38 26.69 1.19
CA SER A 421 15.64 25.62 0.50
C SER A 421 14.28 25.43 1.15
N ARG A 422 13.28 24.94 0.40
CA ARG A 422 12.02 24.52 1.00
C ARG A 422 12.27 23.30 1.89
N THR A 423 11.73 23.30 3.11
CA THR A 423 12.03 22.27 4.13
C THR A 423 11.60 20.88 3.68
N LYS A 424 10.37 20.70 3.15
CA LYS A 424 9.86 19.37 2.76
C LYS A 424 10.70 18.74 1.63
N PRO A 425 10.94 19.39 0.49
CA PRO A 425 11.84 18.85 -0.55
C PRO A 425 13.24 18.53 -0.05
N PHE A 426 13.80 19.40 0.81
CA PHE A 426 15.12 19.17 1.38
C PHE A 426 15.14 17.94 2.29
N SER A 427 14.15 17.78 3.17
CA SER A 427 14.03 16.62 4.06
C SER A 427 13.89 15.30 3.27
N VAL A 428 13.12 15.32 2.19
CA VAL A 428 13.02 14.18 1.26
C VAL A 428 14.38 13.86 0.65
N GLY A 429 15.11 14.86 0.17
CA GLY A 429 16.45 14.69 -0.38
C GLY A 429 17.46 14.13 0.64
N VAL A 430 17.40 14.55 1.91
CA VAL A 430 18.19 13.98 3.00
C VAL A 430 17.89 12.50 3.18
N LEU A 431 16.61 12.12 3.27
CA LEU A 431 16.22 10.70 3.43
C LEU A 431 16.60 9.86 2.22
N GLN A 432 16.42 10.38 0.98
CA GLN A 432 16.88 9.69 -0.24
C GLN A 432 18.41 9.48 -0.23
N THR A 433 19.16 10.48 0.22
CA THR A 433 20.61 10.37 0.36
C THR A 433 20.99 9.30 1.39
N TYR A 434 20.25 9.21 2.50
CA TYR A 434 20.49 8.18 3.52
C TYR A 434 20.13 6.78 3.01
N CYS A 435 19.06 6.63 2.22
CA CYS A 435 18.74 5.36 1.57
C CYS A 435 19.83 4.93 0.58
N ASN A 436 20.20 5.81 -0.36
CA ASN A 436 21.21 5.53 -1.40
C ASN A 436 22.59 5.21 -0.85
N ASN A 437 22.96 5.81 0.28
CA ASN A 437 24.26 5.60 0.93
C ASN A 437 24.22 4.50 1.99
N HIS A 438 23.14 3.73 2.06
CA HIS A 438 22.92 2.68 3.09
C HIS A 438 23.14 3.18 4.52
N LYS A 439 22.88 4.47 4.74
CA LYS A 439 22.97 5.12 6.05
C LYS A 439 21.79 4.77 6.94
N ILE A 440 20.62 4.50 6.33
CA ILE A 440 19.43 4.01 7.02
C ILE A 440 19.11 2.59 6.56
N ILE A 441 18.78 1.73 7.53
CA ILE A 441 18.49 0.32 7.30
C ILE A 441 17.07 0.03 7.75
N PHE A 442 16.29 -0.54 6.86
CA PHE A 442 14.92 -0.97 7.09
C PHE A 442 14.88 -2.44 7.50
N SER A 443 13.81 -2.84 8.16
CA SER A 443 13.61 -4.24 8.51
C SER A 443 12.57 -4.89 7.60
N SER A 444 12.85 -6.09 7.12
CA SER A 444 11.87 -6.93 6.42
C SER A 444 10.67 -7.34 7.28
N THR A 445 10.76 -7.17 8.61
CA THR A 445 9.63 -7.41 9.52
C THR A 445 8.68 -6.21 9.63
N ASP A 446 9.06 -5.03 9.12
CA ASP A 446 8.25 -3.82 9.10
C ASP A 446 7.81 -3.45 7.67
N LEU A 447 6.97 -4.28 7.11
CA LEU A 447 6.46 -4.11 5.74
C LEU A 447 5.60 -2.86 5.59
N GLU A 448 4.91 -2.41 6.65
CA GLU A 448 4.07 -1.21 6.59
C GLU A 448 4.92 0.04 6.34
N MET A 449 6.06 0.19 7.04
CA MET A 449 6.98 1.30 6.83
C MET A 449 7.56 1.30 5.41
N ILE A 450 8.01 0.15 4.93
CA ILE A 450 8.55 0.01 3.58
C ILE A 450 7.49 0.37 2.54
N THR A 451 6.28 -0.19 2.69
CA THR A 451 5.16 0.05 1.77
C THR A 451 4.73 1.51 1.76
N GLU A 452 4.74 2.19 2.91
CA GLU A 452 4.39 3.61 3.00
C GLU A 452 5.40 4.47 2.24
N LEU A 453 6.70 4.18 2.35
CA LEU A 453 7.75 4.85 1.58
C LEU A 453 7.64 4.59 0.07
N GLU A 454 7.43 3.34 -0.34
CA GLU A 454 7.26 2.98 -1.76
C GLU A 454 6.08 3.69 -2.43
N ARG A 455 5.09 4.11 -1.65
CA ARG A 455 3.93 4.88 -2.14
C ARG A 455 4.15 6.37 -2.23
N MET A 456 5.21 6.89 -1.64
CA MET A 456 5.52 8.31 -1.79
C MET A 456 5.95 8.59 -3.22
N THR A 457 5.22 9.51 -3.84
CA THR A 457 5.44 9.92 -5.22
C THR A 457 5.55 11.43 -5.32
N TYR A 458 6.06 11.91 -6.43
CA TYR A 458 5.98 13.31 -6.77
C TYR A 458 5.53 13.50 -8.21
N SER A 459 4.85 14.60 -8.45
CA SER A 459 4.57 15.11 -9.78
C SER A 459 5.07 16.54 -9.90
N LYS A 460 5.26 17.00 -11.13
CA LYS A 460 5.60 18.40 -11.40
C LYS A 460 4.37 19.12 -11.92
N THR A 461 4.03 20.25 -11.30
CA THR A 461 3.02 21.16 -11.86
C THR A 461 3.48 21.72 -13.21
N PRO A 462 2.57 22.29 -14.02
CA PRO A 462 2.95 23.00 -15.26
C PRO A 462 3.97 24.13 -15.03
N THR A 463 3.99 24.70 -13.82
CA THR A 463 4.96 25.74 -13.39
C THR A 463 6.28 25.14 -12.90
N GLY A 464 6.44 23.81 -12.92
CA GLY A 464 7.66 23.12 -12.49
C GLY A 464 7.77 22.89 -10.97
N GLU A 465 6.73 23.22 -10.18
CA GLU A 465 6.70 22.92 -8.76
C GLU A 465 6.55 21.43 -8.49
N ILE A 466 7.30 20.91 -7.52
CA ILE A 466 7.19 19.53 -7.07
C ILE A 466 6.05 19.43 -6.06
N VAL A 467 5.08 18.56 -6.35
CA VAL A 467 3.98 18.20 -5.44
C VAL A 467 4.21 16.77 -5.00
N TYR A 468 4.30 16.55 -3.70
CA TYR A 468 4.43 15.23 -3.09
C TYR A 468 3.04 14.66 -2.82
N LYS A 469 2.84 13.40 -3.19
CA LYS A 469 1.59 12.67 -2.97
C LYS A 469 1.91 11.26 -2.48
N THR A 470 1.03 10.71 -1.68
CA THR A 470 1.06 9.28 -1.33
C THR A 470 -0.02 8.56 -2.10
N LEU A 471 0.34 7.50 -2.83
CA LEU A 471 -0.63 6.71 -3.60
C LEU A 471 -1.62 6.05 -2.65
N THR A 472 -2.91 6.21 -2.94
CA THR A 472 -3.99 5.61 -2.15
C THR A 472 -4.23 4.16 -2.56
N LEU A 473 -4.35 3.27 -1.58
CA LEU A 473 -4.67 1.86 -1.83
C LEU A 473 -6.15 1.60 -2.12
N THR A 474 -7.06 2.42 -1.60
CA THR A 474 -8.51 2.25 -1.77
C THR A 474 -9.27 3.53 -1.43
N GLY A 475 -10.24 3.89 -2.27
CA GLY A 475 -11.39 4.70 -1.83
C GLY A 475 -11.22 6.20 -1.67
N GLY A 476 -10.26 6.86 -2.33
CA GLY A 476 -10.31 8.34 -2.49
C GLY A 476 -9.88 9.18 -1.29
N LYS A 477 -9.33 8.58 -0.21
CA LYS A 477 -8.57 9.33 0.79
C LYS A 477 -7.10 9.28 0.43
N ALA A 478 -6.39 10.41 0.60
CA ALA A 478 -4.95 10.44 0.48
C ALA A 478 -4.35 9.31 1.33
N GLY A 479 -3.37 8.59 0.78
CA GLY A 479 -2.69 7.52 1.52
C GLY A 479 -2.10 8.07 2.81
N GLU A 480 -2.12 7.28 3.86
CA GLU A 480 -1.46 7.64 5.11
C GLU A 480 0.06 7.71 4.85
N ASP A 481 0.70 8.82 5.25
CA ASP A 481 2.15 9.05 5.16
C ASP A 481 2.76 9.48 6.52
N HIS A 482 2.07 9.12 7.60
CA HIS A 482 2.42 9.58 8.94
C HIS A 482 3.76 9.03 9.44
N PHE A 483 4.05 7.74 9.21
CA PHE A 483 5.35 7.18 9.58
C PHE A 483 6.47 7.72 8.71
N THR A 484 6.20 7.99 7.44
CA THR A 484 7.15 8.65 6.56
C THR A 484 7.43 10.08 7.01
N SER A 485 6.40 10.84 7.39
CA SER A 485 6.55 12.18 7.95
C SER A 485 7.37 12.16 9.25
N ALA A 486 7.08 11.23 10.17
CA ALA A 486 7.87 11.03 11.37
C ALA A 486 9.33 10.67 11.06
N LEU A 487 9.57 9.82 10.04
CA LEU A 487 10.91 9.45 9.59
C LEU A 487 11.65 10.64 8.95
N LEU A 488 10.97 11.46 8.17
CA LEU A 488 11.53 12.72 7.65
C LEU A 488 11.94 13.66 8.80
N CYS A 489 11.13 13.77 9.86
CA CYS A 489 11.47 14.54 11.05
C CYS A 489 12.73 13.98 11.75
N ALA A 490 12.81 12.66 11.95
CA ALA A 490 13.97 12.01 12.56
C ALA A 490 15.26 12.23 11.73
N SER A 491 15.18 11.96 10.43
CA SER A 491 16.31 12.06 9.50
C SER A 491 16.80 13.50 9.39
N MET A 492 15.88 14.43 9.32
CA MET A 492 16.19 15.87 9.23
C MET A 492 16.84 16.39 10.52
N ALA A 493 16.29 16.03 11.69
CA ALA A 493 16.88 16.41 12.97
C ALA A 493 18.30 15.86 13.14
N TYR A 494 18.50 14.59 12.76
CA TYR A 494 19.83 13.96 12.78
C TYR A 494 20.80 14.68 11.83
N TYR A 495 20.38 14.98 10.59
CA TYR A 495 21.17 15.74 9.62
C TYR A 495 21.58 17.11 10.13
N LEU A 496 20.62 17.87 10.65
CA LEU A 496 20.85 19.22 11.17
C LEU A 496 21.84 19.25 12.33
N ASN A 497 21.75 18.26 13.20
CA ASN A 497 22.60 18.22 14.39
C ASN A 497 24.02 17.68 14.11
N ASN A 498 24.18 16.71 13.22
CA ASN A 498 25.46 16.05 12.98
C ASN A 498 26.18 16.61 11.73
N GLU A 499 25.52 16.57 10.59
CA GLU A 499 26.19 16.79 9.30
C GLU A 499 26.27 18.27 8.96
N LEU A 500 25.19 19.04 9.18
CA LEU A 500 25.21 20.47 8.88
C LEU A 500 26.10 21.24 9.84
N LEU A 501 26.17 20.83 11.11
CA LEU A 501 27.10 21.44 12.08
C LEU A 501 28.56 21.20 11.72
N ASP A 502 28.91 20.00 11.28
CA ASP A 502 30.27 19.67 10.88
C ASP A 502 30.66 20.40 9.60
N LEU A 503 29.76 20.53 8.62
CA LEU A 503 29.96 21.34 7.42
C LEU A 503 30.17 22.81 7.77
N ARG A 504 29.42 23.34 8.74
CA ARG A 504 29.57 24.74 9.22
C ARG A 504 30.86 24.94 9.98
N ARG A 505 31.25 24.00 10.83
CA ARG A 505 32.53 24.04 11.53
C ARG A 505 33.71 24.04 10.56
N SER A 506 33.66 23.20 9.52
CA SER A 506 34.71 23.10 8.51
C SER A 506 34.80 24.32 7.59
N LYS A 507 33.66 24.99 7.29
CA LYS A 507 33.57 26.14 6.36
C LYS A 507 33.43 27.50 7.06
N LYS A 508 33.50 27.57 8.41
CA LYS A 508 33.22 28.81 9.20
C LYS A 508 31.87 29.45 8.89
N LEU A 509 30.85 28.67 8.59
CA LEU A 509 29.51 29.16 8.28
C LEU A 509 28.78 29.60 9.56
N ALA A 510 27.95 30.65 9.46
CA ALA A 510 27.18 31.17 10.59
C ALA A 510 26.13 30.16 11.11
N LYS A 511 25.90 30.12 12.44
CA LYS A 511 24.82 29.33 13.04
C LYS A 511 23.47 29.89 12.63
N PRO A 512 22.42 29.07 12.34
CA PRO A 512 21.07 29.57 12.14
C PRO A 512 20.53 30.29 13.38
N SER A 513 19.65 31.26 13.17
CA SER A 513 19.08 32.06 14.26
C SER A 513 18.31 31.25 15.33
N TRP A 514 17.71 30.12 14.94
CA TRP A 514 17.02 29.20 15.86
C TRP A 514 17.97 28.38 16.76
N PHE A 515 19.27 28.38 16.48
CA PHE A 515 20.29 27.75 17.33
C PHE A 515 20.75 28.72 18.47
N LEU A 516 20.37 30.00 18.41
CA LEU A 516 20.79 31.04 19.35
C LEU A 516 19.73 31.38 20.42
N GLY A 517 18.60 30.67 20.42
CA GLY A 517 17.60 30.77 21.48
C GLY A 517 18.04 29.99 22.73
N GLY A 518 19.11 30.44 23.36
CA GLY A 518 19.60 29.98 24.65
C GLY A 518 19.52 31.11 25.65
#